data_7672bdaeaa5224ab2cbe9d65ee0232af
#
_entry.id   7672bdaeaa5224ab2cbe9d65ee0232af
#
_cell.length_a   1.000
_cell.length_b   1.000
_cell.length_c   1.000
_cell.angle_alpha   90.00
_cell.angle_beta   90.00
_cell.angle_gamma   90.00
#
_symmetry.space_group_name_H-M   'P 1'
#
loop_
_entity.id
_entity.type
_entity.pdbx_description
1 polymer ?
#
loop_
_entity_poly.entity_id
_entity_poly.type
_entity_poly.pdbx_seq_one_letter_code
_entity_poly.pdbx_strand_id
1 'polypeptide(L)'
;MRLFKHGGVNLLQEPLTLLRALRRVNSKFFLSLTSFFLLATLGHATASTLPSPHEYRLRFYHTHTGERLDVVYRRGDHYIPEALDKLDHFLRDHRTGDVRHFDPRLFDLLHDLTASLGDSGGEIDVICGYRTPRSNEFLRTRSPHTGVAKHSLHMQAEAIDIRLRGIPTSELRDAALRLHRGGVGYYRSSDFVHVDVGRVRHW
;
A
#
# COMPACT_ATOMS: atom_id res chain seq x y z
N MET A 1 -62.52 -21.38 31.92
CA MET A 1 -63.79 -20.89 32.52
C MET A 1 -64.04 -19.48 32.04
N ARG A 2 -65.19 -19.29 31.31
CA ARG A 2 -65.88 -18.06 30.87
C ARG A 2 -65.10 -17.22 29.83
N LEU A 3 -65.47 -17.19 28.56
CA LEU A 3 -66.69 -16.84 27.84
C LEU A 3 -67.09 -15.32 27.93
N PHE A 4 -67.25 -14.79 26.78
CA PHE A 4 -68.27 -13.87 26.25
C PHE A 4 -67.64 -12.62 25.67
N LYS A 5 -68.02 -11.99 24.57
CA LYS A 5 -69.02 -12.23 23.50
C LYS A 5 -68.99 -10.97 22.63
N HIS A 6 -69.03 -11.16 21.35
CA HIS A 6 -69.80 -10.40 20.37
C HIS A 6 -70.00 -8.87 20.48
N GLY A 7 -69.83 -8.24 19.31
CA GLY A 7 -70.42 -6.98 18.95
C GLY A 7 -69.94 -6.52 17.60
N GLY A 8 -70.43 -7.13 16.54
CA GLY A 8 -70.36 -6.57 15.18
C GLY A 8 -71.47 -5.57 14.94
N VAL A 9 -71.20 -4.56 14.18
CA VAL A 9 -72.23 -3.77 13.39
C VAL A 9 -71.55 -3.37 12.08
N ASN A 10 -71.91 -3.93 11.01
CA ASN A 10 -72.47 -3.44 9.74
C ASN A 10 -72.34 -1.93 9.51
N LEU A 11 -71.87 -1.50 8.39
CA LEU A 11 -72.15 -1.66 6.97
C LEU A 11 -72.52 -0.34 6.31
N LEU A 12 -71.85 -0.10 5.21
CA LEU A 12 -72.43 0.44 3.98
C LEU A 12 -73.03 1.84 4.02
N GLN A 13 -72.63 2.56 3.03
CA GLN A 13 -73.09 3.87 2.57
C GLN A 13 -72.12 4.97 2.96
N GLU A 14 -71.27 5.48 2.10
CA GLU A 14 -71.55 6.31 0.93
C GLU A 14 -70.33 6.47 0.01
N PRO A 15 -70.35 6.10 -1.22
CA PRO A 15 -69.34 6.52 -2.18
C PRO A 15 -69.97 7.39 -3.28
N LEU A 16 -70.52 8.54 -2.97
CA LEU A 16 -71.08 9.40 -4.03
C LEU A 16 -70.91 10.89 -3.85
N THR A 17 -70.30 11.37 -2.79
CA THR A 17 -70.14 12.82 -2.56
C THR A 17 -68.76 13.39 -2.83
N LEU A 18 -67.77 12.53 -3.08
CA LEU A 18 -66.37 12.97 -3.35
C LEU A 18 -66.03 13.27 -4.80
N LEU A 19 -66.94 12.95 -5.73
CA LEU A 19 -66.68 13.14 -7.19
C LEU A 19 -67.14 14.48 -7.76
N ARG A 20 -67.73 15.39 -6.94
CA ARG A 20 -68.15 16.71 -7.41
C ARG A 20 -67.25 17.88 -6.98
N ALA A 21 -66.25 17.69 -6.16
CA ALA A 21 -65.36 18.75 -5.71
C ALA A 21 -64.07 18.92 -6.56
N LEU A 22 -63.82 18.05 -7.51
CA LEU A 22 -62.54 18.07 -8.30
C LEU A 22 -62.67 18.73 -9.68
N ARG A 23 -63.76 19.53 -9.94
CA ARG A 23 -64.02 20.09 -11.27
C ARG A 23 -63.81 21.60 -11.39
N ARG A 24 -62.97 22.19 -10.54
CA ARG A 24 -62.49 23.58 -10.72
C ARG A 24 -61.09 23.76 -10.21
N VAL A 25 -60.12 23.07 -10.78
CA VAL A 25 -58.71 23.49 -10.69
C VAL A 25 -58.37 24.14 -12.04
N ASN A 26 -58.13 25.44 -11.97
CA ASN A 26 -57.84 26.30 -13.09
C ASN A 26 -56.59 25.76 -13.85
N SER A 27 -56.76 25.49 -15.15
CA SER A 27 -55.72 24.97 -16.07
C SER A 27 -54.44 25.85 -16.17
N LYS A 28 -54.46 27.05 -15.58
CA LYS A 28 -53.35 27.98 -15.59
C LYS A 28 -52.30 27.68 -14.47
N PHE A 29 -52.65 26.89 -13.46
CA PHE A 29 -51.72 26.52 -12.40
C PHE A 29 -50.89 25.27 -12.73
N PHE A 30 -51.37 24.42 -13.63
CA PHE A 30 -50.65 23.21 -14.02
C PHE A 30 -49.48 23.49 -15.00
N LEU A 31 -49.52 24.59 -15.76
CA LEU A 31 -48.48 24.94 -16.72
C LEU A 31 -47.25 25.58 -16.05
N SER A 32 -47.42 26.14 -14.83
CA SER A 32 -46.34 26.77 -14.06
C SER A 32 -45.52 25.76 -13.24
N LEU A 33 -46.14 24.64 -12.83
CA LEU A 33 -45.47 23.64 -12.00
C LEU A 33 -44.59 22.69 -12.81
N THR A 34 -44.95 22.43 -14.09
CA THR A 34 -44.15 21.60 -14.99
C THR A 34 -42.88 22.30 -15.50
N SER A 35 -42.90 23.63 -15.62
CA SER A 35 -41.73 24.40 -16.06
C SER A 35 -40.67 24.53 -14.94
N PHE A 36 -41.06 24.46 -13.65
CA PHE A 36 -40.11 24.53 -12.55
C PHE A 36 -39.41 23.19 -12.29
N PHE A 37 -40.07 22.07 -12.65
CA PHE A 37 -39.42 20.74 -12.48
C PHE A 37 -38.46 20.39 -13.60
N LEU A 38 -38.57 21.02 -14.77
CA LEU A 38 -37.67 20.73 -15.90
C LEU A 38 -36.34 21.48 -15.82
N LEU A 39 -36.23 22.52 -14.95
CA LEU A 39 -35.01 23.30 -14.77
C LEU A 39 -34.11 22.78 -13.65
N ALA A 40 -34.62 21.84 -12.82
CA ALA A 40 -33.88 21.28 -11.70
C ALA A 40 -33.03 20.03 -12.03
N THR A 41 -33.12 19.52 -13.28
CA THR A 41 -32.41 18.30 -13.69
C THR A 41 -31.14 18.55 -14.50
N LEU A 42 -30.73 19.81 -14.72
CA LEU A 42 -29.53 20.17 -15.48
C LEU A 42 -28.31 20.52 -14.57
N GLY A 43 -28.15 19.90 -13.43
CA GLY A 43 -27.08 20.28 -12.51
C GLY A 43 -26.39 19.14 -11.80
N HIS A 44 -26.56 17.89 -12.24
CA HIS A 44 -25.67 16.83 -11.74
C HIS A 44 -24.42 16.79 -12.63
N ALA A 45 -23.49 17.71 -12.39
CA ALA A 45 -22.12 17.52 -12.81
C ALA A 45 -21.64 16.23 -12.14
N THR A 46 -21.62 15.14 -12.87
CA THR A 46 -20.87 13.95 -12.48
C THR A 46 -19.44 14.40 -12.35
N ALA A 47 -19.00 14.65 -11.12
CA ALA A 47 -17.57 14.78 -10.84
C ALA A 47 -16.93 13.49 -11.37
N SER A 48 -16.25 13.58 -12.51
CA SER A 48 -15.43 12.52 -13.04
C SER A 48 -14.33 12.29 -12.01
N THR A 49 -14.51 11.33 -11.12
CA THR A 49 -13.47 10.91 -10.20
C THR A 49 -12.38 10.28 -11.05
N LEU A 50 -11.34 11.05 -11.33
CA LEU A 50 -10.13 10.48 -11.90
C LEU A 50 -9.70 9.33 -10.97
N PRO A 51 -9.34 8.17 -11.53
CA PRO A 51 -8.87 7.06 -10.69
C PRO A 51 -7.67 7.54 -9.86
N SER A 52 -7.68 7.25 -8.58
CA SER A 52 -6.56 7.58 -7.70
C SER A 52 -5.29 6.91 -8.24
N PRO A 53 -4.15 7.60 -8.27
CA PRO A 53 -2.91 7.02 -8.75
C PRO A 53 -2.57 5.78 -7.92
N HIS A 54 -2.01 4.76 -8.59
CA HIS A 54 -1.59 3.53 -7.92
C HIS A 54 -0.58 3.82 -6.80
N GLU A 55 -0.82 3.25 -5.63
CA GLU A 55 0.05 3.39 -4.46
C GLU A 55 1.05 2.24 -4.39
N TYR A 56 2.31 2.58 -4.26
CA TYR A 56 3.40 1.65 -4.02
C TYR A 56 3.76 1.68 -2.54
N ARG A 57 3.52 0.55 -1.86
CA ARG A 57 3.65 0.41 -0.41
C ARG A 57 4.69 -0.64 -0.08
N LEU A 58 5.44 -0.39 0.99
CA LEU A 58 6.37 -1.36 1.59
C LEU A 58 6.13 -1.45 3.09
N ARG A 59 6.31 -2.66 3.64
CA ARG A 59 6.21 -2.96 5.05
C ARG A 59 7.50 -3.62 5.52
N PHE A 60 8.07 -3.10 6.58
CA PHE A 60 9.37 -3.53 7.08
C PHE A 60 9.35 -3.86 8.57
N TYR A 61 10.17 -4.81 8.95
CA TYR A 61 10.61 -5.07 10.31
C TYR A 61 12.14 -5.08 10.37
N HIS A 62 12.74 -4.23 11.20
CA HIS A 62 14.19 -4.18 11.34
C HIS A 62 14.64 -5.16 12.43
N THR A 63 15.38 -6.21 12.09
CA THR A 63 15.71 -7.31 13.00
C THR A 63 16.66 -6.92 14.14
N HIS A 64 17.42 -5.84 14.01
CA HIS A 64 18.34 -5.36 15.03
C HIS A 64 17.76 -4.30 15.95
N THR A 65 16.88 -3.44 15.45
CA THR A 65 16.26 -2.35 16.24
C THR A 65 14.87 -2.70 16.76
N GLY A 66 14.20 -3.68 16.16
CA GLY A 66 12.83 -4.06 16.49
C GLY A 66 11.77 -3.10 15.93
N GLU A 67 12.20 -2.06 15.20
CA GLU A 67 11.31 -1.07 14.60
C GLU A 67 10.49 -1.68 13.45
N ARG A 68 9.30 -1.10 13.22
CA ARG A 68 8.46 -1.39 12.07
C ARG A 68 8.12 -0.13 11.30
N LEU A 69 8.02 -0.25 10.00
CA LEU A 69 7.61 0.82 9.10
C LEU A 69 6.63 0.26 8.08
N ASP A 70 5.48 0.92 7.96
CA ASP A 70 4.51 0.71 6.88
C ASP A 70 4.34 2.04 6.16
N VAL A 71 4.69 2.09 4.88
CA VAL A 71 4.80 3.36 4.16
C VAL A 71 4.44 3.24 2.69
N VAL A 72 3.61 4.17 2.19
CA VAL A 72 3.43 4.43 0.76
C VAL A 72 4.55 5.38 0.34
N TYR A 73 5.51 4.88 -0.45
CA TYR A 73 6.69 5.66 -0.83
C TYR A 73 6.57 6.31 -2.22
N ARG A 74 5.60 5.84 -3.05
CA ARG A 74 5.35 6.34 -4.40
C ARG A 74 3.86 6.28 -4.75
N ARG A 75 3.37 7.31 -5.48
CA ARG A 75 2.03 7.32 -6.08
C ARG A 75 2.14 7.60 -7.57
N GLY A 76 1.66 6.68 -8.40
CA GLY A 76 1.91 6.73 -9.84
C GLY A 76 3.41 6.82 -10.10
N ASP A 77 3.84 7.87 -10.82
CA ASP A 77 5.25 8.10 -11.17
C ASP A 77 5.99 9.04 -10.19
N HIS A 78 5.35 9.42 -9.07
CA HIS A 78 5.90 10.39 -8.13
C HIS A 78 6.29 9.74 -6.81
N TYR A 79 7.58 9.80 -6.47
CA TYR A 79 8.06 9.49 -5.12
C TYR A 79 7.60 10.53 -4.12
N ILE A 80 7.36 10.09 -2.88
CA ILE A 80 6.89 10.93 -1.77
C ILE A 80 8.11 11.26 -0.90
N PRO A 81 8.62 12.51 -0.91
CA PRO A 81 9.88 12.85 -0.22
C PRO A 81 9.86 12.50 1.26
N GLU A 82 8.79 12.81 1.97
CA GLU A 82 8.66 12.53 3.40
C GLU A 82 8.62 11.02 3.70
N ALA A 83 8.21 10.21 2.74
CA ALA A 83 8.24 8.75 2.85
C ALA A 83 9.66 8.22 2.61
N LEU A 84 10.41 8.82 1.67
CA LEU A 84 11.82 8.49 1.45
C LEU A 84 12.66 8.85 2.68
N ASP A 85 12.44 10.02 3.30
CA ASP A 85 13.13 10.41 4.54
C ASP A 85 12.87 9.42 5.69
N LYS A 86 11.63 8.90 5.80
CA LYS A 86 11.30 7.86 6.79
C LYS A 86 12.03 6.55 6.49
N LEU A 87 12.13 6.15 5.22
CA LEU A 87 12.86 4.97 4.78
C LEU A 87 14.36 5.10 5.06
N ASP A 88 14.96 6.24 4.75
CA ASP A 88 16.36 6.54 5.03
C ASP A 88 16.68 6.42 6.52
N HIS A 89 15.81 7.01 7.37
CA HIS A 89 15.97 6.91 8.82
C HIS A 89 15.78 5.47 9.32
N PHE A 90 14.79 4.75 8.82
CA PHE A 90 14.52 3.36 9.20
C PHE A 90 15.70 2.44 8.82
N LEU A 91 16.28 2.64 7.64
CA LEU A 91 17.36 1.84 7.09
C LEU A 91 18.76 2.33 7.47
N ARG A 92 18.87 3.26 8.42
CA ARG A 92 20.14 3.80 8.92
C ARG A 92 21.10 2.71 9.42
N ASP A 93 22.36 3.04 9.54
CA ASP A 93 23.33 2.15 10.19
C ASP A 93 22.95 1.96 11.67
N HIS A 94 22.41 0.81 12.02
CA HIS A 94 21.92 0.51 13.38
C HIS A 94 23.03 0.49 14.45
N ARG A 95 24.31 0.50 14.06
CA ARG A 95 25.45 0.53 14.96
C ARG A 95 25.90 1.93 15.33
N THR A 96 25.76 2.87 14.38
CA THR A 96 26.24 4.25 14.54
C THR A 96 25.12 5.27 14.60
N GLY A 97 23.92 4.92 14.12
CA GLY A 97 22.80 5.83 13.99
C GLY A 97 22.86 6.73 12.74
N ASP A 98 23.95 6.62 11.97
CA ASP A 98 24.10 7.45 10.77
C ASP A 98 23.08 7.12 9.71
N VAL A 99 22.49 8.18 9.13
CA VAL A 99 21.48 8.14 8.06
C VAL A 99 22.14 8.49 6.73
N ARG A 100 21.68 7.85 5.65
CA ARG A 100 22.06 8.18 4.28
C ARG A 100 20.85 8.05 3.37
N HIS A 101 20.75 8.94 2.35
CA HIS A 101 19.71 8.85 1.35
C HIS A 101 19.91 7.63 0.46
N PHE A 102 18.88 6.78 0.41
CA PHE A 102 18.86 5.59 -0.43
C PHE A 102 18.46 5.94 -1.86
N ASP A 103 19.00 5.18 -2.81
CA ASP A 103 18.51 5.22 -4.19
C ASP A 103 17.05 4.70 -4.22
N PRO A 104 16.07 5.53 -4.64
CA PRO A 104 14.67 5.11 -4.65
C PRO A 104 14.37 3.89 -5.53
N ARG A 105 15.23 3.59 -6.52
CA ARG A 105 15.12 2.38 -7.34
C ARG A 105 15.23 1.09 -6.52
N LEU A 106 15.87 1.16 -5.34
CA LEU A 106 15.94 0.03 -4.42
C LEU A 106 14.55 -0.30 -3.87
N PHE A 107 13.73 0.69 -3.56
CA PHE A 107 12.37 0.48 -3.07
C PHE A 107 11.46 -0.09 -4.16
N ASP A 108 11.62 0.36 -5.42
CA ASP A 108 10.92 -0.21 -6.57
C ASP A 108 11.34 -1.67 -6.80
N LEU A 109 12.63 -2.00 -6.64
CA LEU A 109 13.11 -3.37 -6.71
C LEU A 109 12.45 -4.25 -5.63
N LEU A 110 12.37 -3.78 -4.39
CA LEU A 110 11.74 -4.50 -3.28
C LEU A 110 10.24 -4.72 -3.51
N HIS A 111 9.54 -3.70 -3.97
CA HIS A 111 8.12 -3.78 -4.30
C HIS A 111 7.87 -4.85 -5.38
N ASP A 112 8.62 -4.80 -6.50
CA ASP A 112 8.45 -5.74 -7.59
C ASP A 112 8.86 -7.17 -7.17
N LEU A 113 9.87 -7.30 -6.29
CA LEU A 113 10.30 -8.58 -5.75
C LEU A 113 9.21 -9.24 -4.91
N THR A 114 8.60 -8.51 -3.97
CA THR A 114 7.50 -9.03 -3.15
C THR A 114 6.27 -9.34 -3.99
N ALA A 115 5.94 -8.49 -4.95
CA ALA A 115 4.84 -8.73 -5.89
C ALA A 115 5.05 -10.00 -6.74
N SER A 116 6.30 -10.25 -7.20
CA SER A 116 6.65 -11.44 -8.00
C SER A 116 6.50 -12.76 -7.24
N LEU A 117 6.50 -12.69 -5.90
CA LEU A 117 6.29 -13.82 -4.99
C LEU A 117 4.84 -13.96 -4.53
N GLY A 118 3.93 -13.10 -5.05
CA GLY A 118 2.52 -13.08 -4.62
C GLY A 118 2.31 -12.47 -3.22
N ASP A 119 3.32 -11.81 -2.67
CA ASP A 119 3.33 -11.24 -1.31
C ASP A 119 3.51 -9.70 -1.34
N SER A 120 2.78 -9.02 -2.21
CA SER A 120 2.86 -7.56 -2.40
C SER A 120 2.54 -6.73 -1.14
N GLY A 121 2.02 -7.36 -0.09
CA GLY A 121 1.75 -6.73 1.22
C GLY A 121 2.56 -7.37 2.36
N GLY A 122 3.49 -8.26 2.07
CA GLY A 122 4.32 -8.96 3.06
C GLY A 122 5.27 -8.04 3.81
N GLU A 123 5.60 -8.43 5.06
CA GLU A 123 6.57 -7.71 5.87
C GLU A 123 7.99 -8.18 5.51
N ILE A 124 8.83 -7.25 5.10
CA ILE A 124 10.24 -7.49 4.78
C ILE A 124 11.06 -7.37 6.07
N ASP A 125 11.68 -8.47 6.50
CA ASP A 125 12.64 -8.46 7.59
C ASP A 125 13.97 -7.89 7.08
N VAL A 126 14.39 -6.74 7.61
CA VAL A 126 15.65 -6.08 7.27
C VAL A 126 16.75 -6.56 8.18
N ILE A 127 17.77 -7.16 7.57
CA ILE A 127 19.01 -7.61 8.25
C ILE A 127 20.07 -6.51 8.24
N CYS A 128 20.19 -5.78 7.11
CA CYS A 128 21.11 -4.66 6.99
C CYS A 128 20.64 -3.69 5.91
N GLY A 129 20.53 -2.42 6.27
CA GLY A 129 20.34 -1.31 5.34
C GLY A 129 21.66 -0.60 5.04
N TYR A 130 21.72 0.73 5.37
CA TYR A 130 22.93 1.51 5.25
C TYR A 130 24.03 1.01 6.20
N ARG A 131 25.27 1.10 5.77
CA ARG A 131 26.44 0.70 6.52
C ARG A 131 27.52 1.76 6.35
N THR A 132 27.91 2.42 7.42
CA THR A 132 29.04 3.37 7.38
C THR A 132 30.34 2.66 6.97
N PRO A 133 31.32 3.37 6.41
CA PRO A 133 32.66 2.81 6.16
C PRO A 133 33.25 2.13 7.39
N ARG A 134 33.04 2.73 8.59
CA ARG A 134 33.50 2.19 9.88
C ARG A 134 32.81 0.86 10.20
N SER A 135 31.48 0.78 10.06
CA SER A 135 30.74 -0.45 10.29
C SER A 135 31.09 -1.53 9.26
N ASN A 136 31.32 -1.14 8.01
CA ASN A 136 31.74 -2.06 6.96
C ASN A 136 33.12 -2.66 7.26
N GLU A 137 34.08 -1.82 7.67
CA GLU A 137 35.43 -2.26 8.03
C GLU A 137 35.40 -3.18 9.26
N PHE A 138 34.66 -2.81 10.30
CA PHE A 138 34.46 -3.65 11.48
C PHE A 138 33.93 -5.05 11.11
N LEU A 139 32.92 -5.13 10.25
CA LEU A 139 32.36 -6.40 9.81
C LEU A 139 33.34 -7.20 8.94
N ARG A 140 34.08 -6.53 8.07
CA ARG A 140 35.03 -7.13 7.16
C ARG A 140 36.21 -7.77 7.88
N THR A 141 36.68 -7.13 8.98
CA THR A 141 37.90 -7.54 9.70
C THR A 141 37.67 -8.46 10.91
N ARG A 142 36.39 -8.67 11.31
CA ARG A 142 36.07 -9.50 12.48
C ARG A 142 36.33 -11.00 12.29
N SER A 143 36.46 -11.47 11.04
CA SER A 143 36.78 -12.87 10.70
C SER A 143 37.40 -12.94 9.30
N PRO A 144 38.25 -13.91 8.99
CA PRO A 144 38.88 -14.09 7.67
C PRO A 144 37.89 -14.32 6.53
N HIS A 145 36.70 -14.84 6.82
CA HIS A 145 35.73 -15.28 5.79
C HIS A 145 34.36 -14.65 6.01
N THR A 146 34.31 -13.31 6.16
CA THR A 146 33.04 -12.61 6.44
C THR A 146 32.14 -12.45 5.22
N GLY A 147 32.67 -12.59 4.00
CA GLY A 147 31.92 -12.28 2.77
C GLY A 147 31.65 -10.77 2.56
N VAL A 148 32.15 -9.90 3.44
CA VAL A 148 31.90 -8.45 3.36
C VAL A 148 32.88 -7.79 2.40
N ALA A 149 32.35 -7.22 1.30
CA ALA A 149 33.14 -6.52 0.30
C ALA A 149 33.78 -5.23 0.85
N LYS A 150 35.00 -4.88 0.39
CA LYS A 150 35.66 -3.61 0.72
C LYS A 150 34.86 -2.42 0.17
N HIS A 151 34.34 -2.54 -1.03
CA HIS A 151 33.50 -1.53 -1.72
C HIS A 151 32.06 -2.02 -1.79
N SER A 152 31.40 -2.06 -0.63
CA SER A 152 30.03 -2.55 -0.51
C SER A 152 29.02 -1.47 -0.89
N LEU A 153 27.98 -1.82 -1.66
CA LEU A 153 26.87 -0.92 -2.03
C LEU A 153 26.00 -0.53 -0.84
N HIS A 154 26.07 -1.25 0.28
CA HIS A 154 25.50 -0.77 1.56
C HIS A 154 26.09 0.57 2.01
N MET A 155 27.36 0.85 1.71
CA MET A 155 27.98 2.15 2.05
C MET A 155 27.50 3.28 1.14
N GLN A 156 26.83 2.97 0.04
CA GLN A 156 26.28 3.93 -0.92
C GLN A 156 24.75 4.07 -0.74
N ALA A 157 24.14 3.32 0.18
CA ALA A 157 22.70 3.18 0.35
C ALA A 157 21.99 2.72 -0.96
N GLU A 158 22.63 1.79 -1.65
CA GLU A 158 22.15 1.17 -2.89
C GLU A 158 21.87 -0.32 -2.73
N ALA A 159 21.98 -0.87 -1.52
CA ALA A 159 21.83 -2.28 -1.20
C ALA A 159 21.10 -2.51 0.12
N ILE A 160 20.47 -3.68 0.22
CA ILE A 160 19.79 -4.14 1.42
C ILE A 160 19.91 -5.67 1.55
N ASP A 161 20.08 -6.16 2.78
CA ASP A 161 20.03 -7.58 3.13
C ASP A 161 18.67 -7.88 3.76
N ILE A 162 17.94 -8.83 3.20
CA ILE A 162 16.55 -9.10 3.56
C ILE A 162 16.20 -10.58 3.65
N ARG A 163 15.09 -10.87 4.31
CA ARG A 163 14.30 -12.07 4.14
C ARG A 163 12.81 -11.73 4.20
N LEU A 164 11.97 -12.62 3.73
CA LEU A 164 10.51 -12.51 3.80
C LEU A 164 9.96 -13.62 4.69
N ARG A 165 9.02 -13.26 5.56
CA ARG A 165 8.39 -14.24 6.43
C ARG A 165 7.56 -15.24 5.64
N GLY A 166 7.77 -16.52 5.91
CA GLY A 166 7.03 -17.58 5.21
C GLY A 166 7.56 -17.92 3.81
N ILE A 167 8.54 -17.16 3.29
CA ILE A 167 9.18 -17.43 1.99
C ILE A 167 10.61 -17.94 2.23
N PRO A 168 10.96 -19.14 1.78
CA PRO A 168 12.34 -19.64 1.85
C PRO A 168 13.32 -18.67 1.17
N THR A 169 14.46 -18.41 1.78
CA THR A 169 15.47 -17.49 1.21
C THR A 169 16.04 -17.98 -0.15
N SER A 170 15.97 -19.27 -0.46
CA SER A 170 16.26 -19.79 -1.79
C SER A 170 15.25 -19.35 -2.84
N GLU A 171 13.97 -19.30 -2.49
CA GLU A 171 12.91 -18.83 -3.38
C GLU A 171 12.99 -17.31 -3.59
N LEU A 172 13.25 -16.57 -2.51
CA LEU A 172 13.50 -15.12 -2.56
C LEU A 172 14.69 -14.80 -3.49
N ARG A 173 15.80 -15.54 -3.36
CA ARG A 173 16.95 -15.43 -4.27
C ARG A 173 16.55 -15.64 -5.73
N ASP A 174 15.84 -16.74 -6.01
CA ASP A 174 15.45 -17.09 -7.38
C ASP A 174 14.51 -16.04 -7.99
N ALA A 175 13.61 -15.48 -7.19
CA ALA A 175 12.76 -14.35 -7.59
C ALA A 175 13.60 -13.11 -7.90
N ALA A 176 14.55 -12.75 -7.04
CA ALA A 176 15.44 -11.61 -7.25
C ALA A 176 16.29 -11.76 -8.52
N LEU A 177 16.82 -12.98 -8.79
CA LEU A 177 17.57 -13.27 -10.00
C LEU A 177 16.72 -13.11 -11.27
N ARG A 178 15.44 -13.52 -11.25
CA ARG A 178 14.54 -13.36 -12.40
C ARG A 178 14.26 -11.91 -12.77
N LEU A 179 14.35 -10.99 -11.82
CA LEU A 179 14.12 -9.56 -12.09
C LEU A 179 15.24 -8.91 -12.89
N HIS A 180 16.47 -9.45 -12.87
CA HIS A 180 17.63 -8.89 -13.59
C HIS A 180 17.88 -7.39 -13.34
N ARG A 181 17.66 -6.89 -12.11
CA ARG A 181 17.68 -5.45 -11.80
C ARG A 181 18.89 -4.98 -11.01
N GLY A 182 19.80 -5.88 -10.65
CA GLY A 182 21.01 -5.54 -9.87
C GLY A 182 21.75 -6.77 -9.38
N GLY A 183 22.55 -6.61 -8.32
CA GLY A 183 23.28 -7.70 -7.69
C GLY A 183 22.40 -8.51 -6.77
N VAL A 184 22.58 -9.83 -6.75
CA VAL A 184 21.92 -10.77 -5.86
C VAL A 184 22.96 -11.66 -5.17
N GLY A 185 23.05 -11.57 -3.85
CA GLY A 185 23.91 -12.41 -3.00
C GLY A 185 23.07 -13.38 -2.17
N TYR A 186 23.44 -14.67 -2.15
CA TYR A 186 22.74 -15.66 -1.35
C TYR A 186 23.55 -16.15 -0.17
N TYR A 187 23.10 -15.81 1.03
CA TYR A 187 23.76 -16.15 2.29
C TYR A 187 22.98 -17.22 3.05
N ARG A 188 23.05 -18.45 2.55
CA ARG A 188 22.27 -19.58 3.04
C ARG A 188 22.44 -19.82 4.56
N SER A 189 23.67 -19.80 5.06
CA SER A 189 23.98 -20.07 6.47
C SER A 189 23.50 -18.96 7.42
N SER A 190 23.39 -17.73 6.91
CA SER A 190 22.91 -16.57 7.64
C SER A 190 21.44 -16.25 7.37
N ASP A 191 20.80 -17.05 6.52
CA ASP A 191 19.40 -16.98 6.15
C ASP A 191 18.94 -15.59 5.70
N PHE A 192 19.62 -15.04 4.69
CA PHE A 192 19.21 -13.81 4.03
C PHE A 192 19.64 -13.75 2.56
N VAL A 193 19.03 -12.84 1.82
CA VAL A 193 19.38 -12.47 0.46
C VAL A 193 19.79 -11.02 0.42
N HIS A 194 20.94 -10.74 -0.17
CA HIS A 194 21.37 -9.40 -0.55
C HIS A 194 20.76 -9.03 -1.90
N VAL A 195 20.20 -7.82 -2.00
CA VAL A 195 19.79 -7.21 -3.27
C VAL A 195 20.31 -5.79 -3.38
N ASP A 196 20.69 -5.37 -4.59
CA ASP A 196 21.18 -4.03 -4.85
C ASP A 196 20.76 -3.51 -6.24
N VAL A 197 20.93 -2.21 -6.48
CA VAL A 197 20.61 -1.55 -7.75
C VAL A 197 21.84 -1.27 -8.62
N GLY A 198 22.96 -1.92 -8.33
CA GLY A 198 24.17 -1.85 -9.14
C GLY A 198 24.10 -2.70 -10.40
N ARG A 199 25.25 -3.08 -10.96
CA ARG A 199 25.30 -3.96 -12.12
C ARG A 199 24.73 -5.35 -11.80
N VAL A 200 24.10 -5.99 -12.77
CA VAL A 200 23.57 -7.35 -12.64
C VAL A 200 24.73 -8.34 -12.40
N ARG A 201 24.68 -9.05 -11.29
CA ARG A 201 25.62 -10.08 -10.88
C ARG A 201 25.04 -10.95 -9.76
N HIS A 202 25.67 -12.09 -9.48
CA HIS A 202 25.26 -12.94 -8.36
C HIS A 202 26.47 -13.65 -7.74
N TRP A 203 26.34 -14.10 -6.50
CA TRP A 203 27.32 -14.87 -5.74
C TRP A 203 26.70 -15.69 -4.62
#